data_9aab99c33de2f050ccb42ed8a0a182c4
#
_entry.id   9aab99c33de2f050ccb42ed8a0a182c4
#
_cell.length_a   1.000
_cell.length_b   1.000
_cell.length_c   1.000
_cell.angle_alpha   90.00
_cell.angle_beta   90.00
_cell.angle_gamma   90.00
#
_symmetry.space_group_name_H-M   'P 1'
#
loop_
_entity.id
_entity.type
_entity.pdbx_description
1 polymer ?
#
loop_
_entity_poly.entity_id
_entity_poly.type
_entity_poly.pdbx_seq_one_letter_code
_entity_poly.pdbx_strand_id
1 'polypeptide(L)'
;MIPQEQEQTRDAWDKLAAGFDEFATPLTIPLAEEALRRAYLRPGMRFLDVAAGSGALSIPAARLGAQVLATDIAPTMIERLNERARDEGLTNLEARVMDGYALELEDDTFEISGSQNGVSLFPDLKRGLRELVRVTKPGGRALIVAFGPPQKAEFLTFFIGAMRAAIPGFTGPSMDPPPLPFQVADPEKLHQELADAGLTDVWVETTTWQMRFQSARHFWGMVTNSNPIGAMLVADLTEEQIAEVRSVLDGMLRERSGGGPEAVLDTEVNIGIGTK
;
A
#
# COMPACT_ATOMS: atom_id res chain seq x y z
N MET A 1 -25.25 2.84 -7.92
CA MET A 1 -24.54 2.29 -9.10
C MET A 1 -23.13 2.83 -9.02
N ILE A 2 -22.14 1.95 -8.88
CA ILE A 2 -20.71 2.33 -8.79
C ILE A 2 -20.31 2.91 -10.17
N PRO A 3 -19.59 4.04 -10.24
CA PRO A 3 -19.10 4.58 -11.51
C PRO A 3 -18.20 3.55 -12.24
N GLN A 4 -18.22 3.54 -13.55
CA GLN A 4 -17.49 2.56 -14.39
C GLN A 4 -15.97 2.51 -14.06
N GLU A 5 -15.36 3.64 -13.73
CA GLU A 5 -13.96 3.73 -13.36
C GLU A 5 -13.65 3.00 -12.04
N GLN A 6 -14.55 3.09 -11.07
CA GLN A 6 -14.42 2.36 -9.79
C GLN A 6 -14.64 0.86 -9.97
N GLU A 7 -15.51 0.46 -10.88
CA GLU A 7 -15.71 -0.95 -11.23
C GLU A 7 -14.44 -1.54 -11.86
N GLN A 8 -13.80 -0.82 -12.77
CA GLN A 8 -12.53 -1.23 -13.37
C GLN A 8 -11.40 -1.32 -12.30
N THR A 9 -11.35 -0.37 -11.38
CA THR A 9 -10.39 -0.39 -10.26
C THR A 9 -10.61 -1.60 -9.36
N ARG A 10 -11.84 -1.87 -8.96
CA ARG A 10 -12.22 -3.06 -8.18
C ARG A 10 -11.76 -4.34 -8.88
N ASP A 11 -12.13 -4.50 -10.16
CA ASP A 11 -11.83 -5.71 -10.93
C ASP A 11 -10.32 -5.93 -11.12
N ALA A 12 -9.55 -4.84 -11.21
CA ALA A 12 -8.10 -4.91 -11.29
C ALA A 12 -7.49 -5.42 -9.97
N TRP A 13 -7.96 -4.93 -8.83
CA TRP A 13 -7.49 -5.38 -7.51
C TRP A 13 -7.98 -6.79 -7.16
N ASP A 14 -9.21 -7.16 -7.52
CA ASP A 14 -9.71 -8.53 -7.34
C ASP A 14 -8.82 -9.57 -8.06
N LYS A 15 -8.38 -9.28 -9.27
CA LYS A 15 -7.47 -10.16 -10.03
C LYS A 15 -6.10 -10.32 -9.38
N LEU A 16 -5.64 -9.30 -8.67
CA LEU A 16 -4.31 -9.28 -8.05
C LEU A 16 -4.31 -9.72 -6.58
N ALA A 17 -5.48 -9.92 -5.98
CA ALA A 17 -5.62 -10.14 -4.54
C ALA A 17 -4.78 -11.33 -4.02
N ALA A 18 -4.73 -12.44 -4.75
CA ALA A 18 -3.92 -13.61 -4.35
C ALA A 18 -2.42 -13.30 -4.33
N GLY A 19 -1.91 -12.64 -5.38
CA GLY A 19 -0.50 -12.24 -5.42
C GLY A 19 -0.17 -11.13 -4.43
N PHE A 20 -1.10 -10.19 -4.21
CA PHE A 20 -0.94 -9.15 -3.20
C PHE A 20 -0.82 -9.77 -1.80
N ASP A 21 -1.68 -10.72 -1.47
CA ASP A 21 -1.66 -11.42 -0.19
C ASP A 21 -0.39 -12.25 0.00
N GLU A 22 0.08 -12.94 -1.04
CA GLU A 22 1.29 -13.78 -0.99
C GLU A 22 2.57 -12.95 -0.91
N PHE A 23 2.70 -11.90 -1.74
CA PHE A 23 3.98 -11.21 -1.94
C PHE A 23 4.07 -9.82 -1.31
N ALA A 24 3.01 -9.00 -1.36
CA ALA A 24 3.08 -7.62 -0.89
C ALA A 24 2.73 -7.49 0.60
N THR A 25 1.65 -8.12 1.05
CA THR A 25 1.19 -7.98 2.43
C THR A 25 2.26 -8.35 3.48
N PRO A 26 2.99 -9.49 3.38
CA PRO A 26 4.03 -9.81 4.35
C PRO A 26 5.18 -8.81 4.36
N LEU A 27 5.51 -8.22 3.21
CA LEU A 27 6.57 -7.21 3.12
C LEU A 27 6.17 -5.89 3.78
N THR A 28 4.88 -5.54 3.75
CA THR A 28 4.38 -4.24 4.22
C THR A 28 3.96 -4.23 5.69
N ILE A 29 3.77 -5.38 6.33
CA ILE A 29 3.44 -5.50 7.76
C ILE A 29 4.44 -4.77 8.68
N PRO A 30 5.78 -4.91 8.55
CA PRO A 30 6.70 -4.20 9.44
C PRO A 30 6.59 -2.67 9.35
N LEU A 31 6.28 -2.14 8.17
CA LEU A 31 6.02 -0.71 7.98
C LEU A 31 4.71 -0.29 8.69
N ALA A 32 3.68 -1.12 8.61
CA ALA A 32 2.40 -0.90 9.30
C ALA A 32 2.58 -0.86 10.83
N GLU A 33 3.33 -1.79 11.40
CA GLU A 33 3.63 -1.81 12.84
C GLU A 33 4.29 -0.52 13.31
N GLU A 34 5.25 0.00 12.53
CA GLU A 34 5.91 1.27 12.82
C GLU A 34 4.95 2.46 12.71
N ALA A 35 4.10 2.49 11.67
CA ALA A 35 3.11 3.55 11.48
C ALA A 35 2.06 3.57 12.60
N LEU A 36 1.55 2.41 13.02
CA LEU A 36 0.59 2.28 14.12
C LEU A 36 1.19 2.72 15.46
N ARG A 37 2.47 2.39 15.70
CA ARG A 37 3.20 2.85 16.89
C ARG A 37 3.29 4.37 16.95
N ARG A 38 3.59 5.03 15.82
CA ARG A 38 3.66 6.50 15.69
C ARG A 38 2.29 7.15 15.83
N ALA A 39 1.22 6.49 15.36
CA ALA A 39 -0.15 6.95 15.56
C ALA A 39 -0.63 6.76 17.01
N TYR A 40 0.17 6.14 17.89
CA TYR A 40 -0.17 5.80 19.27
C TYR A 40 -1.43 4.93 19.38
N LEU A 41 -1.60 3.96 18.49
CA LEU A 41 -2.68 2.99 18.62
C LEU A 41 -2.51 2.19 19.92
N ARG A 42 -3.61 2.01 20.65
CA ARG A 42 -3.64 1.31 21.94
C ARG A 42 -4.74 0.25 21.95
N PRO A 43 -4.61 -0.78 22.80
CA PRO A 43 -5.68 -1.76 23.01
C PRO A 43 -7.02 -1.09 23.33
N GLY A 44 -8.09 -1.61 22.76
CA GLY A 44 -9.45 -1.14 22.96
C GLY A 44 -9.87 0.07 22.11
N MET A 45 -8.94 0.78 21.46
CA MET A 45 -9.29 1.84 20.50
C MET A 45 -10.00 1.27 19.28
N ARG A 46 -10.99 1.99 18.75
CA ARG A 46 -11.61 1.70 17.47
C ARG A 46 -10.72 2.23 16.34
N PHE A 47 -10.29 1.34 15.49
CA PHE A 47 -9.41 1.64 14.36
C PHE A 47 -10.12 1.32 13.04
N LEU A 48 -10.09 2.26 12.10
CA LEU A 48 -10.54 2.04 10.72
C LEU A 48 -9.34 1.94 9.79
N ASP A 49 -9.33 0.93 8.94
CA ASP A 49 -8.38 0.77 7.84
C ASP A 49 -9.13 0.92 6.50
N VAL A 50 -8.80 1.96 5.73
CA VAL A 50 -9.44 2.26 4.44
C VAL A 50 -8.54 1.82 3.29
N ALA A 51 -9.11 1.07 2.35
CA ALA A 51 -8.39 0.35 1.29
C ALA A 51 -7.34 -0.59 1.89
N ALA A 52 -7.83 -1.48 2.75
CA ALA A 52 -7.04 -2.34 3.62
C ALA A 52 -6.28 -3.45 2.88
N GLY A 53 -6.67 -3.75 1.63
CA GLY A 53 -6.16 -4.91 0.90
C GLY A 53 -6.38 -6.19 1.69
N SER A 54 -5.39 -7.09 1.71
CA SER A 54 -5.44 -8.32 2.51
C SER A 54 -4.93 -8.15 3.95
N GLY A 55 -4.90 -6.89 4.48
CA GLY A 55 -4.79 -6.61 5.90
C GLY A 55 -3.42 -6.23 6.43
N ALA A 56 -2.55 -5.66 5.61
CA ALA A 56 -1.20 -5.27 6.04
C ALA A 56 -1.18 -4.30 7.24
N LEU A 57 -2.16 -3.40 7.35
CA LEU A 57 -2.32 -2.48 8.48
C LEU A 57 -3.32 -3.01 9.51
N SER A 58 -4.40 -3.66 9.06
CA SER A 58 -5.47 -4.18 9.91
C SER A 58 -5.03 -5.30 10.85
N ILE A 59 -4.24 -6.26 10.36
CA ILE A 59 -3.78 -7.41 11.16
C ILE A 59 -2.88 -6.97 12.32
N PRO A 60 -1.83 -6.14 12.11
CA PRO A 60 -1.05 -5.59 13.21
C PRO A 60 -1.88 -4.76 14.19
N ALA A 61 -2.84 -3.97 13.72
CA ALA A 61 -3.73 -3.20 14.59
C ALA A 61 -4.56 -4.13 15.50
N ALA A 62 -5.11 -5.22 14.95
CA ALA A 62 -5.86 -6.21 15.72
C ALA A 62 -4.97 -6.96 16.73
N ARG A 63 -3.75 -7.33 16.35
CA ARG A 63 -2.74 -7.94 17.26
C ARG A 63 -2.40 -7.03 18.43
N LEU A 64 -2.40 -5.71 18.23
CA LEU A 64 -2.23 -4.71 19.29
C LEU A 64 -3.45 -4.57 20.21
N GLY A 65 -4.56 -5.28 19.92
CA GLY A 65 -5.78 -5.27 20.73
C GLY A 65 -6.76 -4.14 20.38
N ALA A 66 -6.59 -3.43 19.28
CA ALA A 66 -7.58 -2.47 18.78
C ALA A 66 -8.84 -3.20 18.29
N GLN A 67 -9.99 -2.50 18.31
CA GLN A 67 -11.23 -2.95 17.64
C GLN A 67 -11.18 -2.45 16.20
N VAL A 68 -10.87 -3.34 15.26
CA VAL A 68 -10.58 -2.99 13.88
C VAL A 68 -11.79 -3.17 12.98
N LEU A 69 -12.10 -2.14 12.19
CA LEU A 69 -12.90 -2.27 10.98
C LEU A 69 -11.98 -2.02 9.78
N ALA A 70 -11.91 -3.00 8.88
CA ALA A 70 -11.18 -2.89 7.63
C ALA A 70 -12.15 -2.77 6.46
N THR A 71 -11.86 -1.89 5.51
CA THR A 71 -12.68 -1.70 4.31
C THR A 71 -11.84 -1.74 3.05
N ASP A 72 -12.33 -2.40 2.02
CA ASP A 72 -11.73 -2.40 0.69
C ASP A 72 -12.83 -2.49 -0.37
N ILE A 73 -12.58 -1.94 -1.56
CA ILE A 73 -13.53 -2.00 -2.67
C ILE A 73 -13.56 -3.39 -3.33
N ALA A 74 -12.46 -4.16 -3.22
CA ALA A 74 -12.26 -5.47 -3.82
C ALA A 74 -12.73 -6.59 -2.89
N PRO A 75 -13.82 -7.33 -3.22
CA PRO A 75 -14.32 -8.44 -2.40
C PRO A 75 -13.27 -9.50 -2.10
N THR A 76 -12.42 -9.85 -3.09
CA THR A 76 -11.39 -10.87 -2.91
C THR A 76 -10.30 -10.44 -1.93
N MET A 77 -9.99 -9.13 -1.82
CA MET A 77 -9.11 -8.61 -0.77
C MET A 77 -9.70 -8.85 0.63
N ILE A 78 -10.98 -8.54 0.80
CA ILE A 78 -11.71 -8.77 2.06
C ILE A 78 -11.77 -10.25 2.42
N GLU A 79 -11.96 -11.14 1.45
CA GLU A 79 -11.92 -12.59 1.68
C GLU A 79 -10.54 -13.01 2.22
N ARG A 80 -9.45 -12.59 1.60
CA ARG A 80 -8.07 -12.86 2.03
C ARG A 80 -7.78 -12.32 3.43
N LEU A 81 -8.23 -11.09 3.72
CA LEU A 81 -8.09 -10.49 5.03
C LEU A 81 -8.82 -11.31 6.10
N ASN A 82 -10.05 -11.75 5.82
CA ASN A 82 -10.84 -12.57 6.73
C ASN A 82 -10.21 -13.98 6.94
N GLU A 83 -9.61 -14.58 5.91
CA GLU A 83 -8.86 -15.83 6.02
C GLU A 83 -7.68 -15.64 6.97
N ARG A 84 -6.85 -14.63 6.75
CA ARG A 84 -5.70 -14.30 7.60
C ARG A 84 -6.10 -14.03 9.04
N ALA A 85 -7.17 -13.27 9.28
CA ALA A 85 -7.66 -12.98 10.61
C ALA A 85 -8.13 -14.24 11.34
N ARG A 86 -8.81 -15.16 10.64
CA ARG A 86 -9.23 -16.45 11.20
C ARG A 86 -8.05 -17.36 11.53
N ASP A 87 -7.06 -17.45 10.64
CA ASP A 87 -5.87 -18.27 10.83
C ASP A 87 -5.06 -17.82 12.04
N GLU A 88 -5.09 -16.53 12.36
CA GLU A 88 -4.45 -15.95 13.55
C GLU A 88 -5.37 -15.89 14.78
N GLY A 89 -6.62 -16.32 14.67
CA GLY A 89 -7.59 -16.29 15.79
C GLY A 89 -7.98 -14.89 16.24
N LEU A 90 -7.88 -13.89 15.37
CA LEU A 90 -8.25 -12.49 15.67
C LEU A 90 -9.78 -12.33 15.64
N THR A 91 -10.38 -12.06 16.81
CA THR A 91 -11.84 -11.88 16.98
C THR A 91 -12.26 -10.41 17.07
N ASN A 92 -11.29 -9.51 17.09
CA ASN A 92 -11.46 -8.06 17.22
C ASN A 92 -11.26 -7.31 15.89
N LEU A 93 -11.36 -8.03 14.77
CA LEU A 93 -11.27 -7.50 13.42
C LEU A 93 -12.52 -7.89 12.63
N GLU A 94 -13.15 -6.88 12.04
CA GLU A 94 -14.23 -7.03 11.06
C GLU A 94 -13.77 -6.43 9.73
N ALA A 95 -14.09 -7.10 8.62
CA ALA A 95 -13.75 -6.60 7.28
C ALA A 95 -15.01 -6.53 6.40
N ARG A 96 -15.17 -5.42 5.67
CA ARG A 96 -16.34 -5.14 4.82
C ARG A 96 -15.92 -4.63 3.45
N VAL A 97 -16.64 -5.08 2.42
CA VAL A 97 -16.53 -4.46 1.09
C VAL A 97 -17.16 -3.08 1.14
N MET A 98 -16.41 -2.02 0.82
CA MET A 98 -16.88 -0.65 0.89
C MET A 98 -16.07 0.28 -0.01
N ASP A 99 -16.73 1.27 -0.61
CA ASP A 99 -16.07 2.31 -1.39
C ASP A 99 -15.44 3.35 -0.45
N GLY A 100 -14.11 3.54 -0.52
CA GLY A 100 -13.40 4.54 0.29
C GLY A 100 -13.74 6.00 -0.05
N TYR A 101 -14.46 6.24 -1.13
CA TYR A 101 -15.00 7.57 -1.47
C TYR A 101 -16.36 7.88 -0.84
N ALA A 102 -17.03 6.87 -0.28
CA ALA A 102 -18.37 6.99 0.28
C ALA A 102 -18.55 5.92 1.36
N LEU A 103 -17.84 6.08 2.47
CA LEU A 103 -17.90 5.16 3.59
C LEU A 103 -19.32 5.18 4.20
N GLU A 104 -19.96 4.01 4.22
CA GLU A 104 -21.29 3.82 4.84
C GLU A 104 -21.14 3.70 6.37
N LEU A 105 -20.48 4.71 6.98
CA LEU A 105 -20.12 4.80 8.38
C LEU A 105 -20.53 6.15 8.94
N GLU A 106 -20.91 6.17 10.21
CA GLU A 106 -21.24 7.40 10.91
C GLU A 106 -20.01 8.30 11.12
N ASP A 107 -20.24 9.60 11.15
CA ASP A 107 -19.21 10.60 11.50
C ASP A 107 -18.66 10.31 12.90
N ASP A 108 -17.45 10.77 13.19
CA ASP A 108 -16.89 10.81 14.54
C ASP A 108 -16.87 9.45 15.26
N THR A 109 -16.56 8.38 14.52
CA THR A 109 -16.72 6.99 15.02
C THR A 109 -15.40 6.40 15.54
N PHE A 110 -14.26 6.70 14.90
CA PHE A 110 -12.99 6.02 15.17
C PHE A 110 -12.00 6.92 15.90
N GLU A 111 -11.27 6.37 16.87
CA GLU A 111 -10.17 7.06 17.53
C GLU A 111 -9.00 7.27 16.57
N ILE A 112 -8.77 6.30 15.66
CA ILE A 112 -7.78 6.41 14.61
C ILE A 112 -8.38 5.85 13.31
N SER A 113 -8.25 6.60 12.22
CA SER A 113 -8.55 6.11 10.87
C SER A 113 -7.28 6.14 10.05
N GLY A 114 -6.95 5.06 9.36
CA GLY A 114 -5.71 4.94 8.63
C GLY A 114 -5.86 4.36 7.23
N SER A 115 -4.81 4.53 6.43
CA SER A 115 -4.65 3.87 5.14
C SER A 115 -3.16 3.75 4.82
N GLN A 116 -2.74 2.55 4.44
CA GLN A 116 -1.36 2.29 4.01
C GLN A 116 -1.33 1.93 2.53
N ASN A 117 -0.73 2.80 1.71
CA ASN A 117 -0.66 2.65 0.25
C ASN A 117 -2.04 2.39 -0.40
N GLY A 118 -3.11 2.90 0.20
CA GLY A 118 -4.48 2.74 -0.25
C GLY A 118 -5.09 4.06 -0.71
N VAL A 119 -5.52 4.94 0.18
CA VAL A 119 -6.12 6.26 -0.16
C VAL A 119 -5.18 7.11 -1.03
N SER A 120 -3.86 6.97 -0.85
CA SER A 120 -2.87 7.61 -1.72
C SER A 120 -2.93 7.13 -3.19
N LEU A 121 -3.64 6.04 -3.51
CA LEU A 121 -3.88 5.57 -4.87
C LEU A 121 -5.18 6.11 -5.49
N PHE A 122 -5.97 6.84 -4.73
CA PHE A 122 -7.25 7.34 -5.22
C PHE A 122 -7.03 8.49 -6.20
N PRO A 123 -7.65 8.45 -7.42
CA PRO A 123 -7.61 9.57 -8.36
C PRO A 123 -8.09 10.90 -7.74
N ASP A 124 -9.17 10.88 -6.98
CA ASP A 124 -9.62 12.01 -6.15
C ASP A 124 -9.16 11.82 -4.69
N LEU A 125 -7.87 12.05 -4.47
CA LEU A 125 -7.24 11.96 -3.15
C LEU A 125 -7.98 12.79 -2.09
N LYS A 126 -8.38 14.03 -2.45
CA LYS A 126 -9.06 14.96 -1.52
C LYS A 126 -10.39 14.41 -1.03
N ARG A 127 -11.13 13.73 -1.89
CA ARG A 127 -12.39 13.08 -1.51
C ARG A 127 -12.15 11.90 -0.56
N GLY A 128 -11.16 11.06 -0.83
CA GLY A 128 -10.79 9.94 0.05
C GLY A 128 -10.34 10.41 1.42
N LEU A 129 -9.49 11.45 1.48
CA LEU A 129 -9.03 12.04 2.74
C LEU A 129 -10.18 12.68 3.54
N ARG A 130 -11.11 13.38 2.88
CA ARG A 130 -12.30 13.95 3.57
C ARG A 130 -13.17 12.86 4.21
N GLU A 131 -13.39 11.73 3.55
CA GLU A 131 -14.14 10.62 4.12
C GLU A 131 -13.42 10.01 5.33
N LEU A 132 -12.12 9.81 5.23
CA LEU A 132 -11.30 9.31 6.33
C LEU A 132 -11.33 10.26 7.54
N VAL A 133 -11.24 11.58 7.31
CA VAL A 133 -11.35 12.59 8.38
C VAL A 133 -12.77 12.66 8.93
N ARG A 134 -13.81 12.54 8.09
CA ARG A 134 -15.22 12.59 8.53
C ARG A 134 -15.51 11.55 9.61
N VAL A 135 -15.09 10.32 9.39
CA VAL A 135 -15.35 9.19 10.31
C VAL A 135 -14.40 9.15 11.52
N THR A 136 -13.33 9.93 11.51
CA THR A 136 -12.43 10.10 12.66
C THR A 136 -13.10 11.00 13.71
N LYS A 137 -12.99 10.66 14.99
CA LYS A 137 -13.53 11.47 16.10
C LYS A 137 -12.80 12.80 16.26
N PRO A 138 -13.44 13.85 16.79
CA PRO A 138 -12.74 15.03 17.28
C PRO A 138 -11.66 14.64 18.31
N GLY A 139 -10.44 15.13 18.13
CA GLY A 139 -9.26 14.72 18.90
C GLY A 139 -8.68 13.36 18.52
N GLY A 140 -9.30 12.64 17.60
CA GLY A 140 -8.77 11.41 16.98
C GLY A 140 -7.72 11.69 15.92
N ARG A 141 -7.09 10.67 15.38
CA ARG A 141 -5.99 10.79 14.42
C ARG A 141 -6.29 10.16 13.08
N ALA A 142 -5.87 10.83 12.02
CA ALA A 142 -5.78 10.25 10.69
C ALA A 142 -4.32 9.86 10.40
N LEU A 143 -4.11 8.64 9.88
CA LEU A 143 -2.81 8.06 9.54
C LEU A 143 -2.76 7.73 8.05
N ILE A 144 -1.81 8.29 7.31
CA ILE A 144 -1.54 7.94 5.91
C ILE A 144 -0.11 7.47 5.77
N VAL A 145 0.08 6.29 5.18
CA VAL A 145 1.38 5.81 4.72
C VAL A 145 1.37 5.80 3.19
N ALA A 146 2.33 6.45 2.58
CA ALA A 146 2.46 6.55 1.13
C ALA A 146 3.93 6.43 0.69
N PHE A 147 4.15 6.06 -0.57
CA PHE A 147 5.50 6.05 -1.13
C PHE A 147 6.10 7.46 -1.16
N GLY A 148 7.40 7.54 -0.88
CA GLY A 148 8.24 8.69 -1.15
C GLY A 148 8.61 8.79 -2.64
N PRO A 149 9.63 9.60 -3.00
CA PRO A 149 10.03 9.81 -4.38
C PRO A 149 10.38 8.49 -5.09
N PRO A 150 9.90 8.27 -6.34
CA PRO A 150 10.11 7.02 -7.06
C PRO A 150 11.60 6.69 -7.29
N GLN A 151 12.47 7.71 -7.34
CA GLN A 151 13.92 7.54 -7.45
C GLN A 151 14.55 6.93 -6.18
N LYS A 152 13.81 6.96 -5.07
CA LYS A 152 14.17 6.40 -3.76
C LYS A 152 13.47 5.08 -3.46
N ALA A 153 12.75 4.52 -4.42
CA ALA A 153 12.17 3.19 -4.37
C ALA A 153 13.06 2.20 -5.11
N GLU A 154 14.03 1.58 -4.40
CA GLU A 154 15.02 0.69 -5.06
C GLU A 154 14.31 -0.47 -5.80
N PHE A 155 13.21 -1.01 -5.28
CA PHE A 155 12.48 -2.07 -6.00
C PHE A 155 12.02 -1.62 -7.39
N LEU A 156 11.58 -0.36 -7.53
CA LEU A 156 11.18 0.20 -8.81
C LEU A 156 12.41 0.41 -9.73
N THR A 157 13.50 0.95 -9.18
CA THR A 157 14.71 1.17 -9.97
C THR A 157 15.35 -0.14 -10.43
N PHE A 158 15.31 -1.19 -9.62
CA PHE A 158 15.75 -2.54 -9.99
C PHE A 158 14.88 -3.12 -11.10
N PHE A 159 13.55 -3.07 -10.95
CA PHE A 159 12.65 -3.58 -11.97
C PHE A 159 12.79 -2.86 -13.31
N ILE A 160 12.76 -1.52 -13.30
CA ILE A 160 12.91 -0.71 -14.52
C ILE A 160 14.30 -0.89 -15.13
N GLY A 161 15.34 -1.01 -14.29
CA GLY A 161 16.71 -1.29 -14.73
C GLY A 161 16.81 -2.62 -15.47
N ALA A 162 16.24 -3.69 -14.91
CA ALA A 162 16.21 -5.01 -15.54
C ALA A 162 15.43 -5.01 -16.86
N MET A 163 14.27 -4.34 -16.89
CA MET A 163 13.47 -4.18 -18.11
C MET A 163 14.25 -3.46 -19.20
N ARG A 164 14.97 -2.38 -18.87
CA ARG A 164 15.81 -1.64 -19.84
C ARG A 164 16.98 -2.45 -20.35
N ALA A 165 17.58 -3.28 -19.50
CA ALA A 165 18.70 -4.12 -19.88
C ALA A 165 18.30 -5.29 -20.79
N ALA A 166 17.10 -5.88 -20.54
CA ALA A 166 16.64 -7.06 -21.26
C ALA A 166 15.76 -6.74 -22.48
N ILE A 167 15.02 -5.62 -22.48
CA ILE A 167 14.02 -5.32 -23.52
C ILE A 167 14.48 -4.12 -24.36
N PRO A 168 14.88 -4.34 -25.62
CA PRO A 168 15.24 -3.25 -26.51
C PRO A 168 14.11 -2.21 -26.69
N GLY A 169 14.43 -0.94 -26.49
CA GLY A 169 13.48 0.15 -26.65
C GLY A 169 12.52 0.38 -25.47
N PHE A 170 12.63 -0.35 -24.37
CA PHE A 170 11.83 -0.11 -23.18
C PHE A 170 12.13 1.25 -22.56
N THR A 171 11.12 2.12 -22.46
CA THR A 171 11.25 3.49 -21.93
C THR A 171 10.79 3.63 -20.48
N GLY A 172 10.00 2.68 -19.96
CA GLY A 172 9.35 2.77 -18.65
C GLY A 172 8.08 3.63 -18.67
N PRO A 173 7.37 3.71 -17.54
CA PRO A 173 6.15 4.53 -17.43
C PRO A 173 6.51 6.02 -17.47
N SER A 174 5.55 6.86 -17.93
CA SER A 174 5.67 8.31 -17.82
C SER A 174 5.71 8.72 -16.33
N MET A 175 6.56 9.69 -16.02
CA MET A 175 6.64 10.31 -14.70
C MET A 175 6.07 11.74 -14.69
N ASP A 176 5.44 12.18 -15.78
CA ASP A 176 4.74 13.46 -15.88
C ASP A 176 3.38 13.25 -16.61
N PRO A 177 2.26 13.31 -15.87
CA PRO A 177 2.18 13.31 -14.41
C PRO A 177 2.70 12.00 -13.79
N PRO A 178 3.15 12.03 -12.52
CA PRO A 178 3.62 10.82 -11.86
C PRO A 178 2.45 9.83 -11.67
N PRO A 179 2.71 8.52 -11.71
CA PRO A 179 1.72 7.50 -11.39
C PRO A 179 1.11 7.70 -9.98
N LEU A 180 -0.16 7.33 -9.80
CA LEU A 180 -0.91 7.53 -8.54
C LEU A 180 -0.16 7.14 -7.26
N PRO A 181 0.62 6.03 -7.19
CA PRO A 181 1.38 5.71 -5.98
C PRO A 181 2.32 6.82 -5.51
N PHE A 182 2.71 7.73 -6.41
CA PHE A 182 3.66 8.81 -6.14
C PHE A 182 3.03 10.20 -6.11
N GLN A 183 1.69 10.30 -6.12
CA GLN A 183 1.01 11.60 -6.14
C GLN A 183 1.25 12.47 -4.89
N VAL A 184 1.63 11.84 -3.77
CA VAL A 184 2.02 12.48 -2.51
C VAL A 184 3.43 12.05 -2.05
N ALA A 185 4.32 11.79 -3.01
CA ALA A 185 5.69 11.41 -2.73
C ALA A 185 6.51 12.52 -2.06
N ASP A 186 6.17 13.78 -2.33
CA ASP A 186 6.72 14.92 -1.62
C ASP A 186 6.06 15.02 -0.24
N PRO A 187 6.83 14.97 0.87
CA PRO A 187 6.29 15.07 2.22
C PRO A 187 5.56 16.40 2.49
N GLU A 188 5.99 17.50 1.90
CA GLU A 188 5.30 18.80 2.03
C GLU A 188 3.92 18.74 1.34
N LYS A 189 3.82 18.07 0.20
CA LYS A 189 2.54 17.86 -0.47
C LYS A 189 1.61 17.00 0.38
N LEU A 190 2.10 15.90 0.95
CA LEU A 190 1.29 15.07 1.85
C LEU A 190 0.82 15.87 3.06
N HIS A 191 1.71 16.67 3.67
CA HIS A 191 1.36 17.56 4.77
C HIS A 191 0.22 18.51 4.38
N GLN A 192 0.34 19.17 3.22
CA GLN A 192 -0.67 20.11 2.74
C GLN A 192 -2.02 19.43 2.48
N GLU A 193 -2.04 18.24 1.84
CA GLU A 193 -3.27 17.51 1.57
C GLU A 193 -3.99 17.07 2.86
N LEU A 194 -3.23 16.69 3.91
CA LEU A 194 -3.78 16.38 5.23
C LEU A 194 -4.35 17.62 5.92
N ALA A 195 -3.65 18.75 5.88
CA ALA A 195 -4.14 20.01 6.43
C ALA A 195 -5.38 20.53 5.68
N ASP A 196 -5.39 20.46 4.35
CA ASP A 196 -6.55 20.82 3.50
C ASP A 196 -7.77 19.92 3.76
N ALA A 197 -7.57 18.69 4.22
CA ALA A 197 -8.64 17.78 4.62
C ALA A 197 -9.26 18.14 5.99
N GLY A 198 -8.71 19.13 6.70
CA GLY A 198 -9.22 19.64 7.99
C GLY A 198 -8.49 19.11 9.22
N LEU A 199 -7.32 18.49 9.05
CA LEU A 199 -6.51 18.03 10.17
C LEU A 199 -5.62 19.16 10.71
N THR A 200 -5.42 19.16 12.01
CA THR A 200 -4.50 20.03 12.76
C THR A 200 -3.32 19.21 13.27
N ASP A 201 -2.28 19.88 13.79
CA ASP A 201 -1.06 19.23 14.31
C ASP A 201 -0.50 18.19 13.34
N VAL A 202 -0.59 18.50 12.05
CA VAL A 202 -0.11 17.60 10.99
C VAL A 202 1.40 17.53 11.04
N TRP A 203 1.92 16.29 11.03
CA TRP A 203 3.34 16.06 10.78
C TRP A 203 3.52 14.93 9.76
N VAL A 204 4.58 15.01 8.99
CA VAL A 204 4.97 14.00 8.03
C VAL A 204 6.42 13.65 8.26
N GLU A 205 6.71 12.37 8.37
CA GLU A 205 8.07 11.86 8.50
C GLU A 205 8.37 10.93 7.33
N THR A 206 9.48 11.21 6.64
CA THR A 206 10.03 10.29 5.65
C THR A 206 10.93 9.28 6.34
N THR A 207 10.68 8.00 6.13
CA THR A 207 11.49 6.92 6.69
C THR A 207 11.88 5.92 5.61
N THR A 208 12.91 5.11 5.87
CA THR A 208 13.32 4.04 4.97
C THR A 208 12.64 2.74 5.37
N TRP A 209 11.87 2.18 4.45
CA TRP A 209 11.33 0.84 4.55
C TRP A 209 12.23 -0.15 3.84
N GLN A 210 12.71 -1.16 4.59
CA GLN A 210 13.57 -2.22 4.09
C GLN A 210 12.75 -3.40 3.60
N MET A 211 12.74 -3.61 2.30
CA MET A 211 12.06 -4.73 1.65
C MET A 211 13.02 -5.90 1.48
N ARG A 212 12.69 -7.06 2.05
CA ARG A 212 13.53 -8.27 2.01
C ARG A 212 13.04 -9.25 0.96
N PHE A 213 13.87 -9.51 -0.04
CA PHE A 213 13.56 -10.42 -1.14
C PHE A 213 14.42 -11.68 -1.04
N GLN A 214 13.77 -12.82 -0.87
CA GLN A 214 14.40 -14.13 -0.77
C GLN A 214 14.91 -14.67 -2.12
N SER A 215 14.40 -14.11 -3.22
CA SER A 215 14.77 -14.54 -4.57
C SER A 215 14.26 -13.56 -5.63
N ALA A 216 14.79 -13.66 -6.86
CA ALA A 216 14.23 -12.98 -8.02
C ALA A 216 12.76 -13.36 -8.30
N ARG A 217 12.35 -14.60 -7.99
CA ARG A 217 10.95 -15.03 -8.08
C ARG A 217 10.05 -14.27 -7.10
N HIS A 218 10.50 -14.11 -5.85
CA HIS A 218 9.76 -13.35 -4.83
C HIS A 218 9.63 -11.89 -5.24
N PHE A 219 10.72 -11.29 -5.70
CA PHE A 219 10.72 -9.92 -6.22
C PHE A 219 9.77 -9.77 -7.42
N TRP A 220 9.87 -10.67 -8.41
CA TRP A 220 8.99 -10.66 -9.58
C TRP A 220 7.53 -10.74 -9.18
N GLY A 221 7.16 -11.69 -8.31
CA GLY A 221 5.79 -11.85 -7.80
C GLY A 221 5.27 -10.59 -7.14
N MET A 222 6.10 -9.94 -6.29
CA MET A 222 5.73 -8.68 -5.65
C MET A 222 5.45 -7.57 -6.69
N VAL A 223 6.25 -7.44 -7.73
CA VAL A 223 6.07 -6.37 -8.72
C VAL A 223 4.92 -6.67 -9.67
N THR A 224 4.82 -7.91 -10.18
CA THR A 224 3.91 -8.21 -11.30
C THR A 224 2.59 -8.84 -10.89
N ASN A 225 2.53 -9.51 -9.74
CA ASN A 225 1.32 -10.19 -9.27
C ASN A 225 0.61 -9.44 -8.14
N SER A 226 1.18 -8.33 -7.64
CA SER A 226 0.58 -7.55 -6.56
C SER A 226 0.40 -6.06 -6.90
N ASN A 227 0.77 -5.65 -8.10
CA ASN A 227 0.72 -4.24 -8.51
C ASN A 227 0.17 -4.12 -9.95
N PRO A 228 -0.94 -3.38 -10.17
CA PRO A 228 -1.52 -3.21 -11.50
C PRO A 228 -0.54 -2.62 -12.54
N ILE A 229 0.32 -1.68 -12.13
CA ILE A 229 1.32 -1.06 -13.02
C ILE A 229 2.37 -2.09 -13.43
N GLY A 230 2.88 -2.87 -12.46
CA GLY A 230 3.84 -3.93 -12.74
C GLY A 230 3.26 -5.01 -13.67
N ALA A 231 2.03 -5.45 -13.41
CA ALA A 231 1.31 -6.39 -14.27
C ALA A 231 1.15 -5.86 -15.71
N MET A 232 0.78 -4.58 -15.84
CA MET A 232 0.63 -3.93 -17.15
C MET A 232 1.95 -3.84 -17.92
N LEU A 233 3.06 -3.53 -17.24
CA LEU A 233 4.37 -3.38 -17.89
C LEU A 233 4.91 -4.69 -18.47
N VAL A 234 4.43 -5.84 -18.02
CA VAL A 234 4.86 -7.16 -18.50
C VAL A 234 3.80 -7.88 -19.35
N ALA A 235 2.61 -7.30 -19.50
CA ALA A 235 1.47 -7.97 -20.14
C ALA A 235 1.73 -8.40 -21.58
N ASP A 236 2.50 -7.61 -22.34
CA ASP A 236 2.79 -7.86 -23.75
C ASP A 236 4.16 -8.54 -23.99
N LEU A 237 4.87 -8.92 -22.91
CA LEU A 237 6.16 -9.59 -23.04
C LEU A 237 5.98 -11.07 -23.37
N THR A 238 6.86 -11.60 -24.26
CA THR A 238 6.95 -13.02 -24.50
C THR A 238 7.57 -13.77 -23.33
N GLU A 239 7.35 -15.09 -23.24
CA GLU A 239 7.98 -15.91 -22.20
C GLU A 239 9.52 -15.81 -22.21
N GLU A 240 10.13 -15.69 -23.38
CA GLU A 240 11.58 -15.51 -23.54
C GLU A 240 12.03 -14.16 -22.97
N GLN A 241 11.32 -13.09 -23.26
CA GLN A 241 11.58 -11.77 -22.70
C GLN A 241 11.43 -11.73 -21.19
N ILE A 242 10.38 -12.37 -20.66
CA ILE A 242 10.18 -12.51 -19.20
C ILE A 242 11.36 -13.28 -18.58
N ALA A 243 11.82 -14.37 -19.20
CA ALA A 243 12.94 -15.14 -18.70
C ALA A 243 14.24 -14.30 -18.68
N GLU A 244 14.48 -13.48 -19.71
CA GLU A 244 15.63 -12.60 -19.78
C GLU A 244 15.58 -11.52 -18.68
N VAL A 245 14.45 -10.82 -18.51
CA VAL A 245 14.29 -9.83 -17.43
C VAL A 245 14.54 -10.46 -16.07
N ARG A 246 13.99 -11.66 -15.82
CA ARG A 246 14.20 -12.37 -14.54
C ARG A 246 15.66 -12.79 -14.34
N SER A 247 16.36 -13.17 -15.39
CA SER A 247 17.79 -13.47 -15.33
C SER A 247 18.62 -12.25 -14.93
N VAL A 248 18.33 -11.09 -15.52
CA VAL A 248 18.98 -9.82 -15.16
C VAL A 248 18.67 -9.45 -13.70
N LEU A 249 17.42 -9.54 -13.28
CA LEU A 249 16.99 -9.29 -11.88
C LEU A 249 17.73 -10.20 -10.90
N ASP A 250 17.88 -11.49 -11.22
CA ASP A 250 18.59 -12.43 -10.36
C ASP A 250 20.05 -12.01 -10.17
N GLY A 251 20.72 -11.59 -11.26
CA GLY A 251 22.08 -11.03 -11.20
C GLY A 251 22.17 -9.78 -10.32
N MET A 252 21.25 -8.81 -10.51
CA MET A 252 21.21 -7.58 -9.73
C MET A 252 20.97 -7.84 -8.24
N LEU A 253 20.05 -8.74 -7.90
CA LEU A 253 19.73 -9.07 -6.50
C LEU A 253 20.90 -9.84 -5.84
N ARG A 254 21.60 -10.73 -6.56
CA ARG A 254 22.80 -11.39 -6.05
C ARG A 254 23.92 -10.42 -5.80
N GLU A 255 24.15 -9.46 -6.68
CA GLU A 255 25.14 -8.40 -6.48
C GLU A 255 24.77 -7.55 -5.24
N ARG A 256 23.51 -7.13 -5.12
CA ARG A 256 23.01 -6.35 -3.98
C ARG A 256 23.16 -7.09 -2.64
N SER A 257 22.96 -8.41 -2.63
CA SER A 257 23.08 -9.24 -1.43
C SER A 257 24.53 -9.63 -1.08
N GLY A 258 25.50 -9.32 -1.94
CA GLY A 258 26.89 -9.80 -1.81
C GLY A 258 26.98 -11.32 -1.84
N GLY A 259 26.06 -12.00 -2.55
CA GLY A 259 25.97 -13.46 -2.62
C GLY A 259 25.22 -14.10 -1.44
N GLY A 260 24.61 -13.29 -0.56
CA GLY A 260 23.78 -13.77 0.54
C GLY A 260 22.42 -14.33 0.07
N PRO A 261 21.66 -14.97 0.98
CA PRO A 261 20.39 -15.62 0.65
C PRO A 261 19.24 -14.62 0.40
N GLU A 262 19.38 -13.38 0.86
CA GLU A 262 18.36 -12.33 0.74
C GLU A 262 18.95 -11.03 0.22
N ALA A 263 18.23 -10.35 -0.65
CA ALA A 263 18.52 -8.98 -1.02
C ALA A 263 17.63 -8.02 -0.24
N VAL A 264 18.21 -6.99 0.36
CA VAL A 264 17.46 -5.92 1.05
C VAL A 264 17.48 -4.70 0.15
N LEU A 265 16.29 -4.24 -0.25
CA LEU A 265 16.10 -3.03 -1.03
C LEU A 265 15.44 -1.95 -0.18
N ASP A 266 15.98 -0.76 -0.23
CA ASP A 266 15.49 0.38 0.51
C ASP A 266 14.43 1.15 -0.30
N THR A 267 13.38 1.59 0.38
CA THR A 267 12.31 2.40 -0.21
C THR A 267 11.94 3.50 0.76
N GLU A 268 12.04 4.76 0.33
CA GLU A 268 11.54 5.88 1.12
C GLU A 268 10.00 5.88 1.10
N VAL A 269 9.42 6.07 2.28
CA VAL A 269 7.98 6.20 2.51
C VAL A 269 7.71 7.38 3.42
N ASN A 270 6.57 8.02 3.20
CA ASN A 270 6.06 9.09 4.05
C ASN A 270 5.00 8.54 5.00
N ILE A 271 5.14 8.81 6.29
CA ILE A 271 4.12 8.55 7.31
C ILE A 271 3.59 9.91 7.75
N GLY A 272 2.36 10.20 7.36
CA GLY A 272 1.65 11.42 7.71
C GLY A 272 0.59 11.17 8.77
N ILE A 273 0.56 11.99 9.82
CA ILE A 273 -0.44 11.92 10.89
C ILE A 273 -0.92 13.33 11.20
N GLY A 274 -2.24 13.47 11.38
CA GLY A 274 -2.86 14.71 11.84
C GLY A 274 -4.00 14.44 12.81
N THR A 275 -4.39 15.43 13.57
CA THR A 275 -5.47 15.38 14.56
C THR A 275 -6.72 16.07 13.98
N LYS A 276 -7.89 15.43 14.08
CA LYS A 276 -9.18 16.05 13.73
C LYS A 276 -9.65 17.02 14.81
#